data_08155900568e0d6a1b08ac5b22393e21
#
_entry.id   08155900568e0d6a1b08ac5b22393e21
#
_cell.length_a   1.000
_cell.length_b   1.000
_cell.length_c   1.000
_cell.angle_alpha   90.00
_cell.angle_beta   90.00
_cell.angle_gamma   90.00
#
_symmetry.space_group_name_H-M   'P 1'
#
loop_
_entity.id
_entity.type
_entity.pdbx_description
1 polymer ?
#
loop_
_entity_poly.entity_id
_entity_poly.type
_entity_poly.pdbx_seq_one_letter_code
_entity_poly.pdbx_strand_id
1 'polypeptide(L)'
;MLLADFIRQGTARLSQLYPSPEERGLVLMLCEKKLGTVRYAHIIEPQTPVPAEREAELEEDLRRLCAGEPVQYVLGVAEFCGHRFAVGPGVLVPRPETELLVAAGVNALRGMDSDRAPRVLDLCTGSGCIAWSIALEISDAEVIGVDLSEAALHYAANQFPAAGSGKAEQKLVFRQTCPERSDAGGPGGTPPGHVICPLRFSAVGPDFVLADILDTEQDFPYGPFDLIVSNPPYVRESEKALMRPNVLGFEPPEALFVPDEDPLLFYRAIARWAQRFLRPGGVGIVEINEALGTETATVFRDAGFKNVQIQRDFFRKERFIRFDG
;
A
#
# COMPACT_ATOMS: atom_id res chain seq x y z
N MET A 1 28.92 -23.90 4.20
CA MET A 1 29.59 -22.64 3.74
C MET A 1 29.73 -21.69 4.92
N LEU A 2 30.78 -20.81 4.95
CA LEU A 2 30.83 -19.75 5.98
C LEU A 2 29.93 -18.57 5.62
N LEU A 3 29.32 -17.93 6.62
CA LEU A 3 28.48 -16.74 6.45
C LEU A 3 29.24 -15.60 5.73
N ALA A 4 30.52 -15.39 6.11
CA ALA A 4 31.38 -14.38 5.47
C ALA A 4 31.61 -14.67 3.97
N ASP A 5 31.73 -15.95 3.61
CA ASP A 5 31.90 -16.37 2.21
C ASP A 5 30.58 -16.16 1.40
N PHE A 6 29.44 -16.52 1.98
CA PHE A 6 28.13 -16.28 1.36
C PHE A 6 27.92 -14.79 1.09
N ILE A 7 28.17 -13.93 2.09
CA ILE A 7 28.02 -12.47 1.94
C ILE A 7 28.96 -11.95 0.85
N ARG A 8 30.23 -12.37 0.84
CA ARG A 8 31.19 -11.93 -0.20
C ARG A 8 30.77 -12.34 -1.61
N GLN A 9 30.38 -13.61 -1.79
CA GLN A 9 29.93 -14.14 -3.07
C GLN A 9 28.61 -13.49 -3.54
N GLY A 10 27.64 -13.34 -2.65
CA GLY A 10 26.38 -12.70 -2.92
C GLY A 10 26.55 -11.24 -3.33
N THR A 11 27.37 -10.47 -2.60
CA THR A 11 27.72 -9.10 -2.93
C THR A 11 28.33 -9.00 -4.34
N ALA A 12 29.29 -9.86 -4.66
CA ALA A 12 29.93 -9.87 -5.98
C ALA A 12 28.93 -10.19 -7.12
N ARG A 13 27.95 -11.08 -6.88
CA ARG A 13 26.91 -11.41 -7.88
C ARG A 13 25.94 -10.26 -8.09
N LEU A 14 25.56 -9.53 -7.03
CA LEU A 14 24.64 -8.41 -7.10
C LEU A 14 25.26 -7.12 -7.62
N SER A 15 26.59 -6.99 -7.63
CA SER A 15 27.28 -5.75 -8.08
C SER A 15 27.03 -5.36 -9.54
N GLN A 16 26.50 -6.27 -10.35
CA GLN A 16 26.08 -5.99 -11.73
C GLN A 16 24.73 -5.26 -11.82
N LEU A 17 23.90 -5.38 -10.78
CA LEU A 17 22.54 -4.82 -10.73
C LEU A 17 22.42 -3.62 -9.78
N TYR A 18 23.21 -3.61 -8.73
CA TYR A 18 23.10 -2.61 -7.66
C TYR A 18 24.45 -1.93 -7.41
N PRO A 19 24.47 -0.61 -7.19
CA PRO A 19 25.68 0.11 -6.85
C PRO A 19 26.12 -0.17 -5.41
N SER A 20 27.44 0.02 -5.14
CA SER A 20 27.97 -0.02 -3.77
C SER A 20 27.46 1.19 -2.94
N PRO A 21 27.00 0.96 -1.70
CA PRO A 21 27.02 -0.26 -0.89
C PRO A 21 25.68 -1.04 -0.87
N GLU A 22 24.78 -0.78 -1.83
CA GLU A 22 23.41 -1.33 -1.85
C GLU A 22 23.42 -2.87 -1.96
N GLU A 23 24.25 -3.42 -2.87
CA GLU A 23 24.37 -4.85 -3.10
C GLU A 23 24.70 -5.65 -1.82
N ARG A 24 25.63 -5.11 -1.03
CA ARG A 24 26.01 -5.70 0.25
C ARG A 24 24.87 -5.58 1.27
N GLY A 25 24.18 -4.45 1.28
CA GLY A 25 23.03 -4.22 2.15
C GLY A 25 21.94 -5.25 1.94
N LEU A 26 21.63 -5.59 0.68
CA LEU A 26 20.63 -6.60 0.33
C LEU A 26 21.02 -8.01 0.82
N VAL A 27 22.28 -8.43 0.63
CA VAL A 27 22.74 -9.73 1.13
C VAL A 27 22.73 -9.79 2.65
N LEU A 28 23.13 -8.72 3.33
CA LEU A 28 23.07 -8.65 4.79
C LEU A 28 21.62 -8.73 5.28
N MET A 29 20.70 -8.02 4.66
CA MET A 29 19.26 -8.07 4.99
C MET A 29 18.71 -9.50 4.83
N LEU A 30 19.09 -10.19 3.76
CA LEU A 30 18.72 -11.58 3.55
C LEU A 30 19.22 -12.48 4.70
N CYS A 31 20.50 -12.36 5.08
CA CYS A 31 21.08 -13.13 6.19
C CYS A 31 20.39 -12.80 7.53
N GLU A 32 20.18 -11.53 7.83
CA GLU A 32 19.49 -11.11 9.06
C GLU A 32 18.08 -11.73 9.17
N LYS A 33 17.30 -11.65 8.10
CA LYS A 33 15.90 -12.12 8.11
C LYS A 33 15.78 -13.65 8.07
N LYS A 34 16.65 -14.34 7.32
CA LYS A 34 16.55 -15.80 7.12
C LYS A 34 17.31 -16.62 8.17
N LEU A 35 18.42 -16.10 8.68
CA LEU A 35 19.23 -16.80 9.68
C LEU A 35 19.07 -16.24 11.10
N GLY A 36 18.41 -15.08 11.26
CA GLY A 36 18.35 -14.38 12.55
C GLY A 36 19.72 -13.84 13.02
N THR A 37 20.67 -13.67 12.11
CA THR A 37 22.02 -13.17 12.45
C THR A 37 21.97 -11.65 12.65
N VAL A 38 22.86 -11.14 13.52
CA VAL A 38 23.06 -9.69 13.61
C VAL A 38 23.90 -9.20 12.42
N ARG A 39 23.68 -7.97 12.00
CA ARG A 39 24.29 -7.35 10.80
C ARG A 39 25.82 -7.49 10.72
N TYR A 40 26.47 -7.53 11.86
CA TYR A 40 27.93 -7.62 11.97
C TYR A 40 28.46 -9.01 12.35
N ALA A 41 27.61 -10.03 12.41
CA ALA A 41 27.99 -11.39 12.78
C ALA A 41 29.20 -11.90 11.99
N HIS A 42 29.22 -11.68 10.68
CA HIS A 42 30.32 -12.08 9.78
C HIS A 42 31.66 -11.38 10.05
N ILE A 43 31.67 -10.27 10.82
CA ILE A 43 32.86 -9.53 11.21
C ILE A 43 33.29 -9.96 12.61
N ILE A 44 32.36 -10.09 13.54
CA ILE A 44 32.62 -10.44 14.95
C ILE A 44 33.00 -11.92 15.06
N GLU A 45 32.31 -12.77 14.29
CA GLU A 45 32.48 -14.22 14.28
C GLU A 45 32.69 -14.73 12.85
N PRO A 46 33.87 -14.49 12.23
CA PRO A 46 34.09 -14.78 10.81
C PRO A 46 34.03 -16.28 10.45
N GLN A 47 34.10 -17.17 11.45
CA GLN A 47 33.96 -18.61 11.26
C GLN A 47 32.54 -19.13 11.43
N THR A 48 31.53 -18.25 11.59
CA THR A 48 30.10 -18.65 11.70
C THR A 48 29.70 -19.43 10.45
N PRO A 49 29.26 -20.69 10.57
CA PRO A 49 28.77 -21.47 9.45
C PRO A 49 27.32 -21.05 9.13
N VAL A 50 26.96 -21.11 7.85
CA VAL A 50 25.56 -21.16 7.44
C VAL A 50 25.02 -22.54 7.79
N PRO A 51 23.86 -22.67 8.49
CA PRO A 51 23.26 -23.98 8.76
C PRO A 51 23.00 -24.73 7.46
N ALA A 52 23.38 -25.99 7.38
CA ALA A 52 23.31 -26.78 6.15
C ALA A 52 21.86 -26.85 5.58
N GLU A 53 20.87 -26.93 6.46
CA GLU A 53 19.46 -26.93 6.12
C GLU A 53 18.94 -25.60 5.53
N ARG A 54 19.70 -24.51 5.70
CA ARG A 54 19.37 -23.17 5.18
C ARG A 54 20.15 -22.79 3.91
N GLU A 55 21.21 -23.52 3.58
CA GLU A 55 22.06 -23.18 2.42
C GLU A 55 21.28 -23.15 1.12
N ALA A 56 20.42 -24.13 0.87
CA ALA A 56 19.64 -24.22 -0.36
C ALA A 56 18.59 -23.07 -0.47
N GLU A 57 17.94 -22.72 0.63
CA GLU A 57 16.98 -21.61 0.69
C GLU A 57 17.68 -20.26 0.42
N LEU A 58 18.82 -20.03 1.07
CA LEU A 58 19.57 -18.79 0.88
C LEU A 58 20.12 -18.64 -0.54
N GLU A 59 20.58 -19.73 -1.16
CA GLU A 59 21.06 -19.70 -2.53
C GLU A 59 19.92 -19.41 -3.52
N GLU A 60 18.75 -19.98 -3.30
CA GLU A 60 17.55 -19.66 -4.12
C GLU A 60 17.11 -18.22 -3.93
N ASP A 61 17.05 -17.70 -2.70
CA ASP A 61 16.73 -16.30 -2.44
C ASP A 61 17.74 -15.35 -3.08
N LEU A 62 19.05 -15.69 -3.00
CA LEU A 62 20.08 -14.92 -3.68
C LEU A 62 19.92 -14.97 -5.22
N ARG A 63 19.52 -16.11 -5.77
CA ARG A 63 19.24 -16.24 -7.22
C ARG A 63 18.09 -15.34 -7.63
N ARG A 64 17.01 -15.25 -6.83
CA ARG A 64 15.87 -14.34 -7.05
C ARG A 64 16.32 -12.87 -7.02
N LEU A 65 17.14 -12.47 -6.06
CA LEU A 65 17.74 -11.13 -6.02
C LEU A 65 18.61 -10.85 -7.26
N CYS A 66 19.41 -11.81 -7.71
CA CYS A 66 20.23 -11.69 -8.92
C CYS A 66 19.37 -11.62 -10.21
N ALA A 67 18.13 -12.10 -10.18
CA ALA A 67 17.17 -11.92 -11.26
C ALA A 67 16.49 -10.52 -11.22
N GLY A 68 16.80 -9.69 -10.22
CA GLY A 68 16.25 -8.35 -10.05
C GLY A 68 14.96 -8.31 -9.23
N GLU A 69 14.55 -9.42 -8.61
CA GLU A 69 13.35 -9.43 -7.77
C GLU A 69 13.54 -8.53 -6.54
N PRO A 70 12.55 -7.67 -6.16
CA PRO A 70 12.65 -6.84 -4.97
C PRO A 70 12.93 -7.66 -3.71
N VAL A 71 13.85 -7.21 -2.87
CA VAL A 71 14.20 -7.92 -1.63
C VAL A 71 12.99 -8.13 -0.73
N GLN A 72 12.05 -7.21 -0.73
CA GLN A 72 10.79 -7.33 0.02
C GLN A 72 9.95 -8.52 -0.46
N TYR A 73 9.92 -8.78 -1.76
CA TYR A 73 9.23 -9.96 -2.31
C TYR A 73 9.97 -11.26 -2.01
N VAL A 74 11.30 -11.24 -2.10
CA VAL A 74 12.13 -12.40 -1.71
C VAL A 74 11.92 -12.76 -0.25
N LEU A 75 11.85 -11.75 0.62
CA LEU A 75 11.62 -11.92 2.06
C LEU A 75 10.15 -12.12 2.43
N GLY A 76 9.21 -11.82 1.52
CA GLY A 76 7.77 -11.84 1.77
C GLY A 76 7.28 -10.74 2.72
N VAL A 77 8.10 -9.72 3.01
CA VAL A 77 7.78 -8.70 4.00
C VAL A 77 8.45 -7.36 3.68
N ALA A 78 7.70 -6.26 3.93
CA ALA A 78 8.20 -4.89 3.94
C ALA A 78 8.03 -4.28 5.34
N GLU A 79 8.93 -3.39 5.74
CA GLU A 79 8.79 -2.57 6.96
C GLU A 79 8.16 -1.22 6.57
N PHE A 80 7.15 -0.79 7.34
CA PHE A 80 6.44 0.46 7.10
C PHE A 80 5.81 0.95 8.41
N CYS A 81 6.00 2.22 8.77
CA CYS A 81 5.54 2.83 10.03
C CYS A 81 5.90 1.99 11.27
N GLY A 82 7.09 1.37 11.30
CA GLY A 82 7.53 0.52 12.41
C GLY A 82 6.87 -0.87 12.48
N HIS A 83 6.02 -1.22 11.53
CA HIS A 83 5.34 -2.50 11.44
C HIS A 83 5.87 -3.34 10.26
N ARG A 84 5.57 -4.63 10.26
CA ARG A 84 5.95 -5.57 9.21
C ARG A 84 4.72 -5.98 8.42
N PHE A 85 4.70 -5.67 7.12
CA PHE A 85 3.61 -5.97 6.21
C PHE A 85 4.00 -7.10 5.26
N ALA A 86 3.15 -8.10 5.11
CA ALA A 86 3.31 -9.12 4.10
C ALA A 86 3.17 -8.49 2.70
N VAL A 87 4.11 -8.79 1.82
CA VAL A 87 4.12 -8.31 0.44
C VAL A 87 4.64 -9.40 -0.50
N GLY A 88 4.27 -9.29 -1.76
CA GLY A 88 4.71 -10.19 -2.81
C GLY A 88 4.11 -9.79 -4.16
N PRO A 89 4.20 -10.62 -5.19
CA PRO A 89 3.64 -10.32 -6.50
C PRO A 89 2.16 -9.91 -6.40
N GLY A 90 1.81 -8.83 -7.08
CA GLY A 90 0.44 -8.28 -7.13
C GLY A 90 0.16 -7.13 -6.15
N VAL A 91 1.13 -6.69 -5.33
CA VAL A 91 0.99 -5.46 -4.53
C VAL A 91 2.22 -4.58 -4.66
N LEU A 92 2.01 -3.28 -4.63
CA LEU A 92 3.11 -2.30 -4.56
C LEU A 92 3.88 -2.50 -3.24
N VAL A 93 5.21 -2.51 -3.31
CA VAL A 93 6.05 -2.46 -2.10
C VAL A 93 5.85 -1.11 -1.40
N PRO A 94 5.43 -1.06 -0.12
CA PRO A 94 5.29 0.19 0.61
C PRO A 94 6.55 1.05 0.55
N ARG A 95 6.39 2.34 0.26
CA ARG A 95 7.50 3.29 0.11
C ARG A 95 7.71 4.09 1.41
N PRO A 96 8.96 4.35 1.82
CA PRO A 96 9.24 5.11 3.04
C PRO A 96 8.62 6.53 3.02
N GLU A 97 8.53 7.17 1.85
CA GLU A 97 7.94 8.50 1.70
C GLU A 97 6.45 8.51 2.08
N THR A 98 5.74 7.42 1.81
CA THR A 98 4.31 7.25 2.12
C THR A 98 4.05 7.23 3.65
N GLU A 99 5.06 6.94 4.49
CA GLU A 99 4.93 7.06 5.95
C GLU A 99 4.58 8.50 6.39
N LEU A 100 5.02 9.51 5.63
CA LEU A 100 4.67 10.90 5.90
C LEU A 100 3.18 11.17 5.67
N LEU A 101 2.55 10.50 4.70
CA LEU A 101 1.10 10.57 4.47
C LEU A 101 0.35 10.03 5.69
N VAL A 102 0.77 8.87 6.21
CA VAL A 102 0.20 8.30 7.44
C VAL A 102 0.35 9.26 8.61
N ALA A 103 1.55 9.79 8.83
CA ALA A 103 1.81 10.73 9.92
C ALA A 103 0.95 12.00 9.81
N ALA A 104 0.79 12.54 8.60
CA ALA A 104 -0.07 13.71 8.35
C ALA A 104 -1.55 13.38 8.62
N GLY A 105 -2.03 12.20 8.20
CA GLY A 105 -3.39 11.73 8.44
C GLY A 105 -3.69 11.54 9.92
N VAL A 106 -2.81 10.86 10.66
CA VAL A 106 -2.92 10.68 12.11
C VAL A 106 -2.93 12.01 12.85
N ASN A 107 -2.06 12.95 12.46
CA ASN A 107 -2.03 14.29 13.06
C ASN A 107 -3.33 15.06 12.76
N ALA A 108 -3.89 14.93 11.57
CA ALA A 108 -5.16 15.56 11.24
C ALA A 108 -6.29 15.01 12.12
N LEU A 109 -6.39 13.67 12.28
CA LEU A 109 -7.39 13.05 13.14
C LEU A 109 -7.26 13.43 14.60
N ARG A 110 -6.02 13.45 15.15
CA ARG A 110 -5.75 13.89 16.54
C ARG A 110 -6.08 15.36 16.80
N GLY A 111 -6.07 16.19 15.75
CA GLY A 111 -6.44 17.60 15.82
C GLY A 111 -7.94 17.88 15.70
N MET A 112 -8.76 16.86 15.41
CA MET A 112 -10.21 17.00 15.33
C MET A 112 -10.84 16.93 16.72
N ASP A 113 -11.65 17.92 17.07
CA ASP A 113 -12.44 17.90 18.29
C ASP A 113 -13.75 17.12 18.04
N SER A 114 -13.78 15.85 18.41
CA SER A 114 -14.92 14.97 18.15
C SER A 114 -15.05 13.87 19.22
N ASP A 115 -16.25 13.74 19.81
CA ASP A 115 -16.59 12.70 20.80
C ASP A 115 -16.87 11.32 20.16
N ARG A 116 -16.75 11.19 18.84
CA ARG A 116 -17.01 9.94 18.12
C ARG A 116 -15.73 9.38 17.49
N ALA A 117 -15.73 8.07 17.25
CA ALA A 117 -14.69 7.38 16.49
C ALA A 117 -14.50 8.04 15.12
N PRO A 118 -13.26 8.38 14.73
CA PRO A 118 -12.99 8.93 13.42
C PRO A 118 -13.16 7.88 12.33
N ARG A 119 -13.65 8.30 11.16
CA ARG A 119 -13.85 7.44 10.00
C ARG A 119 -12.87 7.79 8.90
N VAL A 120 -12.17 6.79 8.41
CA VAL A 120 -11.07 6.94 7.44
C VAL A 120 -11.34 6.11 6.20
N LEU A 121 -11.08 6.68 5.04
CA LEU A 121 -11.10 6.01 3.74
C LEU A 121 -9.70 6.04 3.12
N ASP A 122 -9.15 4.86 2.83
CA ASP A 122 -7.88 4.69 2.13
C ASP A 122 -8.17 4.20 0.71
N LEU A 123 -8.04 5.07 -0.28
CA LEU A 123 -8.27 4.77 -1.69
C LEU A 123 -6.98 4.28 -2.35
N CYS A 124 -7.04 3.23 -3.16
CA CYS A 124 -5.89 2.50 -3.71
C CYS A 124 -5.02 1.91 -2.59
N THR A 125 -5.66 1.17 -1.68
CA THR A 125 -5.05 0.73 -0.41
C THR A 125 -3.87 -0.24 -0.59
N GLY A 126 -3.78 -0.94 -1.73
CA GLY A 126 -2.71 -1.88 -2.03
C GLY A 126 -2.58 -2.98 -0.97
N SER A 127 -1.40 -3.07 -0.35
CA SER A 127 -1.15 -4.00 0.76
C SER A 127 -1.90 -3.66 2.06
N GLY A 128 -2.66 -2.57 2.09
CA GLY A 128 -3.32 -2.07 3.29
C GLY A 128 -2.40 -1.34 4.27
N CYS A 129 -1.16 -1.05 3.89
CA CYS A 129 -0.16 -0.49 4.81
C CYS A 129 -0.57 0.87 5.39
N ILE A 130 -1.23 1.74 4.62
CA ILE A 130 -1.75 3.03 5.12
C ILE A 130 -2.93 2.79 6.06
N ALA A 131 -3.94 2.02 5.60
CA ALA A 131 -5.14 1.71 6.39
C ALA A 131 -4.80 1.09 7.74
N TRP A 132 -3.96 0.07 7.76
CA TRP A 132 -3.52 -0.60 8.99
C TRP A 132 -2.69 0.31 9.89
N SER A 133 -1.76 1.09 9.34
CA SER A 133 -0.94 1.99 10.15
C SER A 133 -1.79 3.05 10.85
N ILE A 134 -2.81 3.59 10.17
CA ILE A 134 -3.77 4.52 10.80
C ILE A 134 -4.59 3.83 11.88
N ALA A 135 -5.12 2.61 11.62
CA ALA A 135 -5.89 1.86 12.59
C ALA A 135 -5.09 1.46 13.84
N LEU A 136 -3.80 1.17 13.69
CA LEU A 136 -2.89 0.85 14.81
C LEU A 136 -2.54 2.09 15.65
N GLU A 137 -2.46 3.27 15.03
CA GLU A 137 -2.17 4.54 15.71
C GLU A 137 -3.39 5.21 16.35
N ILE A 138 -4.59 4.98 15.80
CA ILE A 138 -5.88 5.50 16.27
C ILE A 138 -6.80 4.31 16.46
N SER A 139 -6.73 3.70 17.65
CA SER A 139 -7.32 2.39 17.94
C SER A 139 -8.85 2.33 17.86
N ASP A 140 -9.53 3.45 17.91
CA ASP A 140 -10.98 3.58 17.77
C ASP A 140 -11.42 4.03 16.36
N ALA A 141 -10.47 4.27 15.44
CA ALA A 141 -10.81 4.65 14.08
C ALA A 141 -11.52 3.51 13.31
N GLU A 142 -12.60 3.88 12.62
CA GLU A 142 -13.25 3.03 11.61
C GLU A 142 -12.55 3.27 10.27
N VAL A 143 -11.71 2.33 9.85
CA VAL A 143 -10.90 2.45 8.62
C VAL A 143 -11.43 1.53 7.53
N ILE A 144 -11.63 2.07 6.33
CA ILE A 144 -12.00 1.31 5.14
C ILE A 144 -10.92 1.51 4.08
N GLY A 145 -10.34 0.41 3.59
CA GLY A 145 -9.44 0.39 2.45
C GLY A 145 -10.15 -0.07 1.18
N VAL A 146 -9.91 0.63 0.07
CA VAL A 146 -10.50 0.32 -1.23
C VAL A 146 -9.41 0.05 -2.25
N ASP A 147 -9.55 -1.01 -3.02
CA ASP A 147 -8.67 -1.34 -4.14
C ASP A 147 -9.43 -2.04 -5.26
N LEU A 148 -8.92 -1.94 -6.50
CA LEU A 148 -9.42 -2.67 -7.65
C LEU A 148 -8.90 -4.11 -7.72
N SER A 149 -7.74 -4.38 -7.08
CA SER A 149 -7.04 -5.64 -7.14
C SER A 149 -7.47 -6.58 -6.01
N GLU A 150 -8.11 -7.70 -6.35
CA GLU A 150 -8.41 -8.76 -5.39
C GLU A 150 -7.13 -9.32 -4.74
N ALA A 151 -6.03 -9.40 -5.50
CA ALA A 151 -4.75 -9.86 -4.99
C ALA A 151 -4.20 -8.90 -3.93
N ALA A 152 -4.30 -7.59 -4.14
CA ALA A 152 -3.90 -6.57 -3.18
C ALA A 152 -4.76 -6.65 -1.91
N LEU A 153 -6.07 -6.75 -2.05
CA LEU A 153 -7.00 -6.90 -0.92
C LEU A 153 -6.76 -8.20 -0.13
N HIS A 154 -6.32 -9.27 -0.80
CA HIS A 154 -5.92 -10.48 -0.10
C HIS A 154 -4.74 -10.23 0.85
N TYR A 155 -3.70 -9.50 0.41
CA TYR A 155 -2.62 -9.08 1.30
C TYR A 155 -3.15 -8.17 2.41
N ALA A 156 -3.90 -7.13 2.07
CA ALA A 156 -4.42 -6.16 3.03
C ALA A 156 -5.23 -6.81 4.17
N ALA A 157 -6.12 -7.73 3.84
CA ALA A 157 -6.97 -8.42 4.81
C ALA A 157 -6.21 -9.38 5.74
N ASN A 158 -5.02 -9.86 5.34
CA ASN A 158 -4.25 -10.87 6.07
C ASN A 158 -2.99 -10.32 6.77
N GLN A 159 -2.85 -9.01 6.93
CA GLN A 159 -1.64 -8.40 7.51
C GLN A 159 -1.44 -8.74 8.99
N PHE A 160 -2.51 -8.64 9.78
CA PHE A 160 -2.45 -8.85 11.23
C PHE A 160 -3.54 -9.83 11.66
N PRO A 161 -3.29 -11.17 11.55
CA PRO A 161 -4.26 -12.16 12.01
C PRO A 161 -4.51 -12.01 13.51
N ALA A 162 -5.79 -12.08 13.92
CA ALA A 162 -6.17 -11.95 15.33
C ALA A 162 -5.40 -12.96 16.19
N ALA A 163 -4.81 -12.49 17.28
CA ALA A 163 -4.11 -13.33 18.23
C ALA A 163 -5.09 -14.38 18.81
N GLY A 164 -4.91 -15.66 18.44
CA GLY A 164 -5.74 -16.78 18.92
C GLY A 164 -6.44 -17.59 17.81
N SER A 165 -6.47 -17.14 16.58
CA SER A 165 -6.93 -17.96 15.46
C SER A 165 -5.81 -18.90 15.03
N GLY A 166 -5.74 -20.12 15.60
CA GLY A 166 -4.96 -21.20 15.01
C GLY A 166 -5.43 -21.40 13.57
N LYS A 167 -4.52 -21.24 12.59
CA LYS A 167 -4.67 -21.55 11.16
C LYS A 167 -6.12 -21.68 10.65
N ALA A 168 -6.98 -20.69 10.91
CA ALA A 168 -8.19 -20.52 10.15
C ALA A 168 -7.76 -19.76 8.88
N GLU A 169 -7.78 -20.44 7.74
CA GLU A 169 -7.84 -19.77 6.45
C GLU A 169 -8.94 -18.72 6.56
N GLN A 170 -8.57 -17.45 6.65
CA GLN A 170 -9.53 -16.36 6.54
C GLN A 170 -9.98 -16.40 5.08
N LYS A 171 -11.07 -17.12 4.86
CA LYS A 171 -11.70 -17.21 3.56
C LYS A 171 -12.23 -15.82 3.23
N LEU A 172 -11.62 -15.16 2.25
CA LEU A 172 -12.23 -14.04 1.55
C LEU A 172 -13.59 -14.54 1.05
N VAL A 173 -14.65 -14.20 1.78
CA VAL A 173 -16.01 -14.55 1.38
C VAL A 173 -16.52 -13.40 0.53
N PHE A 174 -16.25 -13.48 -0.77
CA PHE A 174 -17.01 -12.72 -1.75
C PHE A 174 -18.46 -13.23 -1.68
N ARG A 175 -19.30 -12.58 -0.89
CA ARG A 175 -20.74 -12.85 -0.97
C ARG A 175 -21.31 -12.11 -2.17
N GLN A 176 -21.40 -12.84 -3.26
CA GLN A 176 -22.23 -12.56 -4.42
C GLN A 176 -23.70 -12.90 -4.10
N THR A 177 -24.30 -12.38 -3.05
CA THR A 177 -25.77 -12.47 -2.90
C THR A 177 -26.24 -11.48 -1.85
N CYS A 178 -26.92 -10.46 -2.34
CA CYS A 178 -27.92 -9.77 -1.53
C CYS A 178 -29.03 -10.79 -1.19
N PRO A 179 -29.62 -10.81 0.01
CA PRO A 179 -30.80 -11.61 0.27
C PRO A 179 -31.90 -11.21 -0.70
N GLU A 180 -32.49 -12.18 -1.36
CA GLU A 180 -33.61 -12.03 -2.28
C GLU A 180 -34.69 -11.14 -1.65
N ARG A 181 -34.98 -10.01 -2.29
CA ARG A 181 -36.26 -9.35 -2.09
C ARG A 181 -37.30 -10.25 -2.76
N SER A 182 -38.20 -10.80 -1.95
CA SER A 182 -39.37 -11.47 -2.41
C SER A 182 -40.17 -10.58 -3.36
N ASP A 183 -40.42 -11.08 -4.53
CA ASP A 183 -41.47 -10.84 -5.50
C ASP A 183 -42.20 -9.49 -5.54
N ALA A 184 -41.91 -8.71 -6.61
CA ALA A 184 -42.95 -8.04 -7.37
C ALA A 184 -42.43 -7.85 -8.80
N GLY A 185 -43.07 -8.53 -9.76
CA GLY A 185 -42.65 -8.66 -11.14
C GLY A 185 -42.79 -7.42 -12.00
N GLY A 186 -41.94 -7.36 -13.05
CA GLY A 186 -42.06 -6.50 -14.23
C GLY A 186 -40.92 -6.78 -15.20
N PRO A 187 -41.14 -7.03 -16.50
CA PRO A 187 -40.08 -7.35 -17.45
C PRO A 187 -39.43 -6.06 -17.98
N GLY A 188 -38.15 -5.89 -17.74
CA GLY A 188 -37.37 -4.78 -18.27
C GLY A 188 -36.17 -4.42 -17.39
N GLY A 189 -35.45 -5.39 -16.84
CA GLY A 189 -34.34 -5.13 -15.94
C GLY A 189 -33.00 -5.02 -16.66
N THR A 190 -32.34 -3.90 -16.51
CA THR A 190 -30.87 -3.74 -16.58
C THR A 190 -30.22 -4.80 -15.66
N PRO A 191 -29.07 -5.40 -16.02
CA PRO A 191 -28.41 -6.33 -15.14
C PRO A 191 -28.06 -5.68 -13.80
N PRO A 192 -28.21 -6.39 -12.66
CA PRO A 192 -27.96 -5.82 -11.36
C PRO A 192 -26.50 -5.40 -11.23
N GLY A 193 -26.27 -4.13 -10.92
CA GLY A 193 -24.95 -3.62 -10.52
C GLY A 193 -24.44 -4.47 -9.34
N HIS A 194 -23.15 -4.74 -9.32
CA HIS A 194 -22.51 -5.48 -8.25
C HIS A 194 -22.71 -4.74 -6.92
N VAL A 195 -23.54 -5.30 -6.04
CA VAL A 195 -23.67 -4.80 -4.67
C VAL A 195 -22.49 -5.30 -3.86
N ILE A 196 -21.61 -4.40 -3.47
CA ILE A 196 -20.46 -4.70 -2.64
C ILE A 196 -20.94 -4.84 -1.20
N CYS A 197 -20.78 -6.04 -0.62
CA CYS A 197 -21.12 -6.29 0.78
C CYS A 197 -19.84 -6.20 1.63
N PRO A 198 -19.82 -5.41 2.73
CA PRO A 198 -18.63 -5.24 3.55
C PRO A 198 -18.23 -6.54 4.23
N LEU A 199 -16.94 -6.83 4.19
CA LEU A 199 -16.34 -7.92 4.92
C LEU A 199 -15.86 -7.40 6.28
N ARG A 200 -16.59 -7.68 7.36
CA ARG A 200 -16.08 -7.48 8.72
C ARG A 200 -15.26 -8.69 9.10
N PHE A 201 -13.95 -8.53 9.22
CA PHE A 201 -13.03 -9.62 9.55
C PHE A 201 -12.51 -9.60 10.99
N SER A 202 -12.63 -8.49 11.70
CA SER A 202 -12.11 -8.41 13.05
C SER A 202 -12.87 -7.34 13.84
N ALA A 203 -12.99 -7.56 15.14
CA ALA A 203 -13.42 -6.52 16.08
C ALA A 203 -12.36 -5.39 16.21
N VAL A 204 -11.19 -5.54 15.59
CA VAL A 204 -10.05 -4.61 15.66
C VAL A 204 -9.28 -4.65 14.34
N GLY A 205 -9.52 -3.70 13.44
CA GLY A 205 -8.76 -3.56 12.20
C GLY A 205 -9.59 -2.94 11.06
N PRO A 206 -8.94 -2.57 9.93
CA PRO A 206 -9.61 -2.03 8.75
C PRO A 206 -10.53 -3.04 8.07
N ASP A 207 -11.63 -2.56 7.50
CA ASP A 207 -12.43 -3.29 6.51
C ASP A 207 -11.88 -3.01 5.11
N PHE A 208 -11.93 -4.01 4.20
CA PHE A 208 -11.43 -3.87 2.83
C PHE A 208 -12.51 -4.15 1.80
N VAL A 209 -12.60 -3.29 0.78
CA VAL A 209 -13.67 -3.29 -0.22
C VAL A 209 -13.09 -3.30 -1.63
N LEU A 210 -13.54 -4.25 -2.46
CA LEU A 210 -13.22 -4.28 -3.89
C LEU A 210 -14.06 -3.22 -4.62
N ALA A 211 -13.42 -2.20 -5.17
CA ALA A 211 -14.10 -1.17 -5.95
C ALA A 211 -13.10 -0.48 -6.90
N ASP A 212 -13.61 -0.05 -8.05
CA ASP A 212 -12.86 0.79 -8.99
C ASP A 212 -13.11 2.27 -8.67
N ILE A 213 -12.08 2.97 -8.21
CA ILE A 213 -12.24 4.40 -7.89
C ILE A 213 -12.49 5.28 -9.13
N LEU A 214 -12.22 4.77 -10.33
CA LEU A 214 -12.56 5.47 -11.58
C LEU A 214 -14.04 5.42 -11.89
N ASP A 215 -14.78 4.42 -11.39
CA ASP A 215 -16.25 4.41 -11.39
C ASP A 215 -16.77 5.28 -10.24
N THR A 216 -16.84 6.57 -10.48
CA THR A 216 -17.22 7.57 -9.47
C THR A 216 -18.72 7.59 -9.13
N GLU A 217 -19.55 6.86 -9.91
CA GLU A 217 -21.00 6.78 -9.72
C GLU A 217 -21.44 5.48 -9.02
N GLN A 218 -20.50 4.55 -8.79
CA GLN A 218 -20.81 3.28 -8.14
C GLN A 218 -21.47 3.47 -6.76
N ASP A 219 -22.32 2.53 -6.41
CA ASP A 219 -22.91 2.50 -5.07
C ASP A 219 -21.86 2.13 -4.02
N PHE A 220 -21.64 3.04 -3.07
CA PHE A 220 -20.69 2.86 -1.98
C PHE A 220 -21.38 3.26 -0.67
N PRO A 221 -21.91 2.28 0.07
CA PRO A 221 -22.81 2.51 1.21
C PRO A 221 -22.08 2.97 2.48
N TYR A 222 -20.83 3.37 2.36
CA TYR A 222 -19.98 3.83 3.47
C TYR A 222 -19.83 5.34 3.43
N GLY A 223 -19.48 5.91 4.55
CA GLY A 223 -19.28 7.36 4.67
C GLY A 223 -20.37 8.02 5.52
N PRO A 224 -20.29 9.32 5.75
CA PRO A 224 -19.16 10.17 5.37
C PRO A 224 -17.93 9.94 6.24
N PHE A 225 -16.74 10.34 5.73
CA PHE A 225 -15.43 10.15 6.35
C PHE A 225 -14.84 11.46 6.89
N ASP A 226 -14.02 11.36 7.91
CA ASP A 226 -13.27 12.46 8.50
C ASP A 226 -11.93 12.67 7.81
N LEU A 227 -11.34 11.57 7.33
CA LEU A 227 -10.11 11.56 6.59
C LEU A 227 -10.24 10.69 5.34
N ILE A 228 -9.80 11.22 4.20
CA ILE A 228 -9.57 10.45 2.97
C ILE A 228 -8.09 10.50 2.65
N VAL A 229 -7.46 9.34 2.51
CA VAL A 229 -6.05 9.21 2.12
C VAL A 229 -5.94 8.38 0.84
N SER A 230 -4.88 8.60 0.07
CA SER A 230 -4.58 7.77 -1.10
C SER A 230 -3.12 7.89 -1.51
N ASN A 231 -2.54 6.77 -1.89
CA ASN A 231 -1.35 6.71 -2.72
C ASN A 231 -1.73 6.05 -4.06
N PRO A 232 -2.31 6.80 -5.02
CA PRO A 232 -2.80 6.28 -6.28
C PRO A 232 -1.65 6.04 -7.27
N PRO A 233 -1.87 5.32 -8.38
CA PRO A 233 -0.95 5.33 -9.51
C PRO A 233 -0.75 6.76 -10.04
N TYR A 234 0.52 7.16 -10.21
CA TYR A 234 0.86 8.52 -10.67
C TYR A 234 2.09 8.62 -11.56
N VAL A 235 2.80 7.51 -11.80
CA VAL A 235 3.98 7.49 -12.67
C VAL A 235 3.52 7.50 -14.12
N ARG A 236 3.98 8.47 -14.91
CA ARG A 236 3.63 8.53 -16.34
C ARG A 236 4.33 7.42 -17.12
N GLU A 237 3.68 6.92 -18.19
CA GLU A 237 4.24 5.89 -19.06
C GLU A 237 5.64 6.29 -19.59
N SER A 238 5.85 7.56 -19.93
CA SER A 238 7.13 8.11 -20.38
C SER A 238 8.24 8.06 -19.32
N GLU A 239 7.88 7.99 -18.04
CA GLU A 239 8.83 7.93 -16.93
C GLU A 239 9.41 6.52 -16.70
N LYS A 240 8.84 5.49 -17.33
CA LYS A 240 9.32 4.09 -17.26
C LYS A 240 10.82 3.97 -17.54
N ALA A 241 11.32 4.72 -18.52
CA ALA A 241 12.74 4.67 -18.89
C ALA A 241 13.69 5.12 -17.77
N LEU A 242 13.19 5.85 -16.76
CA LEU A 242 13.96 6.33 -15.61
C LEU A 242 13.87 5.39 -14.40
N MET A 243 13.01 4.38 -14.48
CA MET A 243 12.76 3.47 -13.36
C MET A 243 13.74 2.30 -13.35
N ARG A 244 13.97 1.77 -12.17
CA ARG A 244 14.84 0.61 -12.00
C ARG A 244 14.18 -0.66 -12.54
N PRO A 245 14.94 -1.59 -13.15
CA PRO A 245 14.42 -2.84 -13.71
C PRO A 245 13.66 -3.71 -12.68
N ASN A 246 14.07 -3.68 -11.40
CA ASN A 246 13.42 -4.43 -10.33
C ASN A 246 11.97 -3.98 -10.06
N VAL A 247 11.67 -2.69 -10.24
CA VAL A 247 10.30 -2.17 -10.15
C VAL A 247 9.52 -2.58 -11.39
N LEU A 248 10.05 -2.28 -12.57
CA LEU A 248 9.38 -2.54 -13.86
C LEU A 248 9.06 -4.02 -14.13
N GLY A 249 9.92 -4.92 -13.64
CA GLY A 249 9.80 -6.35 -13.91
C GLY A 249 8.95 -7.13 -12.92
N PHE A 250 8.63 -6.58 -11.78
CA PHE A 250 8.05 -7.35 -10.68
C PHE A 250 6.84 -6.69 -10.00
N GLU A 251 6.82 -5.37 -9.87
CA GLU A 251 5.69 -4.69 -9.23
C GLU A 251 4.54 -4.49 -10.23
N PRO A 252 3.27 -4.51 -9.77
CA PRO A 252 2.10 -4.46 -10.66
C PRO A 252 2.05 -3.12 -11.42
N PRO A 253 2.03 -3.13 -12.77
CA PRO A 253 2.00 -1.90 -13.57
C PRO A 253 0.78 -1.02 -13.28
N GLU A 254 -0.36 -1.64 -12.97
CA GLU A 254 -1.62 -0.97 -12.63
C GLU A 254 -1.55 -0.17 -11.32
N ALA A 255 -0.62 -0.51 -10.41
CA ALA A 255 -0.38 0.24 -9.19
C ALA A 255 0.62 1.39 -9.36
N LEU A 256 1.25 1.50 -10.54
CA LEU A 256 2.32 2.47 -10.81
C LEU A 256 1.91 3.50 -11.85
N PHE A 257 1.37 3.07 -13.00
CA PHE A 257 1.36 3.87 -14.21
C PHE A 257 0.03 4.52 -14.53
N VAL A 258 0.15 5.73 -15.11
CA VAL A 258 -0.94 6.48 -15.72
C VAL A 258 -0.56 6.84 -17.16
N PRO A 259 -1.55 6.98 -18.08
CA PRO A 259 -1.32 7.45 -19.43
C PRO A 259 -0.69 8.85 -19.45
N ASP A 260 0.26 9.10 -20.36
CA ASP A 260 0.89 10.42 -20.51
C ASP A 260 -0.11 11.51 -20.92
N GLU A 261 -1.13 11.14 -21.69
CA GLU A 261 -2.22 12.04 -22.11
C GLU A 261 -3.19 12.39 -20.98
N ASP A 262 -3.22 11.60 -19.90
CA ASP A 262 -4.09 11.86 -18.75
C ASP A 262 -3.45 11.52 -17.40
N PRO A 263 -2.37 12.20 -17.01
CA PRO A 263 -1.64 11.90 -15.78
C PRO A 263 -2.39 12.26 -14.48
N LEU A 264 -3.50 13.00 -14.59
CA LEU A 264 -4.32 13.43 -13.45
C LEU A 264 -5.60 12.59 -13.28
N LEU A 265 -5.73 11.48 -14.00
CA LEU A 265 -6.92 10.62 -14.03
C LEU A 265 -7.39 10.24 -12.61
N PHE A 266 -6.51 9.67 -11.80
CA PHE A 266 -6.85 9.22 -10.45
C PHE A 266 -7.15 10.39 -9.51
N TYR A 267 -6.46 11.52 -9.63
CA TYR A 267 -6.72 12.68 -8.78
C TYR A 267 -8.11 13.28 -9.02
N ARG A 268 -8.59 13.29 -10.27
CA ARG A 268 -9.97 13.70 -10.56
C ARG A 268 -10.99 12.72 -9.98
N ALA A 269 -10.72 11.42 -10.04
CA ALA A 269 -11.56 10.41 -9.42
C ALA A 269 -11.60 10.59 -7.90
N ILE A 270 -10.42 10.73 -7.26
CA ILE A 270 -10.32 10.97 -5.81
C ILE A 270 -11.04 12.26 -5.40
N ALA A 271 -10.93 13.33 -6.17
CA ALA A 271 -11.67 14.57 -5.91
C ALA A 271 -13.19 14.35 -5.92
N ARG A 272 -13.74 13.58 -6.88
CA ARG A 272 -15.16 13.20 -6.92
C ARG A 272 -15.57 12.32 -5.73
N TRP A 273 -14.75 11.34 -5.37
CA TRP A 273 -14.97 10.54 -4.16
C TRP A 273 -14.99 11.41 -2.91
N ALA A 274 -14.05 12.34 -2.79
CA ALA A 274 -14.00 13.27 -1.67
C ALA A 274 -15.24 14.21 -1.64
N GLN A 275 -15.72 14.71 -2.78
CA GLN A 275 -16.98 15.48 -2.84
C GLN A 275 -18.19 14.69 -2.32
N ARG A 276 -18.23 13.37 -2.55
CA ARG A 276 -19.36 12.51 -2.13
C ARG A 276 -19.24 12.09 -0.67
N PHE A 277 -18.04 11.85 -0.20
CA PHE A 277 -17.83 11.08 1.03
C PHE A 277 -17.01 11.79 2.10
N LEU A 278 -16.31 12.89 1.81
CA LEU A 278 -15.61 13.68 2.83
C LEU A 278 -16.62 14.56 3.58
N ARG A 279 -16.54 14.56 4.91
CA ARG A 279 -17.37 15.44 5.75
C ARG A 279 -16.97 16.89 5.60
N PRO A 280 -17.90 17.83 5.83
CA PRO A 280 -17.52 19.22 6.09
C PRO A 280 -16.54 19.30 7.26
N GLY A 281 -15.37 19.93 7.05
CA GLY A 281 -14.28 19.99 8.01
C GLY A 281 -13.40 18.73 8.06
N GLY A 282 -13.68 17.71 7.24
CA GLY A 282 -12.80 16.57 7.02
C GLY A 282 -11.57 16.96 6.20
N VAL A 283 -10.57 16.09 6.18
CA VAL A 283 -9.27 16.33 5.52
C VAL A 283 -9.02 15.26 4.46
N GLY A 284 -8.55 15.67 3.28
CA GLY A 284 -8.00 14.78 2.27
C GLY A 284 -6.48 14.94 2.16
N ILE A 285 -5.76 13.81 2.01
CA ILE A 285 -4.29 13.81 1.79
C ILE A 285 -3.97 12.76 0.73
N VAL A 286 -3.34 13.20 -0.37
CA VAL A 286 -2.99 12.30 -1.48
C VAL A 286 -1.52 12.42 -1.84
N GLU A 287 -0.87 11.30 -2.09
CA GLU A 287 0.48 11.25 -2.63
C GLU A 287 0.46 11.62 -4.11
N ILE A 288 1.51 12.33 -4.59
CA ILE A 288 1.53 12.89 -5.94
C ILE A 288 2.85 12.62 -6.66
N ASN A 289 2.80 12.69 -8.00
CA ASN A 289 3.98 12.85 -8.82
C ASN A 289 4.62 14.22 -8.54
N GLU A 290 5.90 14.24 -8.16
CA GLU A 290 6.64 15.47 -7.80
C GLU A 290 6.68 16.53 -8.90
N ALA A 291 6.50 16.11 -10.16
CA ALA A 291 6.50 17.00 -11.31
C ALA A 291 5.13 17.65 -11.60
N LEU A 292 4.05 17.20 -10.94
CA LEU A 292 2.67 17.59 -11.23
C LEU A 292 1.95 18.21 -10.01
N GLY A 293 2.69 18.74 -9.05
CA GLY A 293 2.11 19.25 -7.80
C GLY A 293 1.12 20.38 -8.02
N THR A 294 1.44 21.36 -8.86
CA THR A 294 0.57 22.51 -9.16
C THR A 294 -0.69 22.09 -9.90
N GLU A 295 -0.56 21.23 -10.90
CA GLU A 295 -1.67 20.70 -11.70
C GLU A 295 -2.61 19.86 -10.82
N THR A 296 -2.04 18.99 -9.98
CA THR A 296 -2.81 18.18 -9.03
C THR A 296 -3.54 19.06 -8.01
N ALA A 297 -2.88 20.07 -7.45
CA ALA A 297 -3.54 21.02 -6.55
C ALA A 297 -4.70 21.75 -7.21
N THR A 298 -4.58 22.06 -8.50
CA THR A 298 -5.64 22.71 -9.27
C THR A 298 -6.87 21.82 -9.39
N VAL A 299 -6.71 20.51 -9.60
CA VAL A 299 -7.85 19.54 -9.62
C VAL A 299 -8.71 19.67 -8.35
N PHE A 300 -8.08 19.71 -7.18
CA PHE A 300 -8.82 19.81 -5.91
C PHE A 300 -9.42 21.20 -5.68
N ARG A 301 -8.77 22.28 -6.13
CA ARG A 301 -9.34 23.64 -6.06
C ARG A 301 -10.56 23.76 -6.95
N ASP A 302 -10.49 23.27 -8.18
CA ASP A 302 -11.59 23.30 -9.16
C ASP A 302 -12.76 22.43 -8.69
N ALA A 303 -12.49 21.36 -7.92
CA ALA A 303 -13.51 20.56 -7.26
C ALA A 303 -14.16 21.26 -6.04
N GLY A 304 -13.72 22.47 -5.67
CA GLY A 304 -14.30 23.28 -4.60
C GLY A 304 -13.72 23.07 -3.20
N PHE A 305 -12.66 22.28 -3.06
CA PHE A 305 -12.00 22.06 -1.77
C PHE A 305 -11.20 23.29 -1.32
N LYS A 306 -11.14 23.47 0.01
CA LYS A 306 -10.48 24.60 0.64
C LYS A 306 -9.07 24.23 1.11
N ASN A 307 -8.28 25.27 1.41
CA ASN A 307 -6.94 25.09 2.00
C ASN A 307 -6.05 24.07 1.27
N VAL A 308 -6.17 24.02 -0.07
CA VAL A 308 -5.39 23.09 -0.91
C VAL A 308 -3.92 23.47 -0.87
N GLN A 309 -3.09 22.62 -0.24
CA GLN A 309 -1.68 22.85 0.02
C GLN A 309 -0.82 21.73 -0.55
N ILE A 310 0.29 22.10 -1.19
CA ILE A 310 1.35 21.18 -1.59
C ILE A 310 2.29 21.00 -0.40
N GLN A 311 2.46 19.77 0.05
CA GLN A 311 3.38 19.39 1.11
C GLN A 311 4.61 18.69 0.53
N ARG A 312 5.77 18.93 1.16
CA ARG A 312 7.06 18.42 0.70
C ARG A 312 7.60 17.37 1.67
N ASP A 313 8.33 16.41 1.12
CA ASP A 313 9.08 15.42 1.89
C ASP A 313 10.38 16.02 2.49
N PHE A 314 11.15 15.17 3.20
CA PHE A 314 12.42 15.55 3.80
C PHE A 314 13.48 15.98 2.77
N PHE A 315 13.35 15.54 1.51
CA PHE A 315 14.21 15.95 0.41
C PHE A 315 13.73 17.22 -0.29
N ARG A 316 12.68 17.88 0.25
CA ARG A 316 12.02 19.07 -0.29
C ARG A 316 11.31 18.86 -1.62
N LYS A 317 11.04 17.61 -2.01
CA LYS A 317 10.25 17.26 -3.17
C LYS A 317 8.76 17.39 -2.86
N GLU A 318 7.98 17.90 -3.80
CA GLU A 318 6.53 17.95 -3.68
C GLU A 318 5.99 16.50 -3.65
N ARG A 319 5.31 16.14 -2.53
CA ARG A 319 4.98 14.74 -2.30
C ARG A 319 3.52 14.50 -2.01
N PHE A 320 2.84 15.48 -1.43
CA PHE A 320 1.44 15.33 -1.06
C PHE A 320 0.64 16.58 -1.38
N ILE A 321 -0.65 16.39 -1.69
CA ILE A 321 -1.66 17.44 -1.63
C ILE A 321 -2.52 17.18 -0.41
N ARG A 322 -2.65 18.22 0.46
CA ARG A 322 -3.64 18.26 1.52
C ARG A 322 -4.73 19.24 1.15
N PHE A 323 -5.99 18.89 1.44
CA PHE A 323 -7.15 19.75 1.23
C PHE A 323 -8.20 19.52 2.32
N ASP A 324 -9.04 20.53 2.56
CA ASP A 324 -10.11 20.49 3.54
C ASP A 324 -11.48 20.48 2.84
N GLY A 325 -12.45 19.73 3.41
CA GLY A 325 -13.82 19.61 2.94
C GLY A 325 -14.74 20.81 3.22
#